data_304306d8438f8c3560a469f51193a92a
#
_entry.id   304306d8438f8c3560a469f51193a92a
#
_cell.length_a   1.000
_cell.length_b   1.000
_cell.length_c   1.000
_cell.angle_alpha   90.00
_cell.angle_beta   90.00
_cell.angle_gamma   90.00
#
_symmetry.space_group_name_H-M   'P 1'
#
loop_
_entity.id
_entity.type
_entity.pdbx_description
1 polymer ?
#
loop_
_entity_poly.entity_id
_entity_poly.type
_entity_poly.pdbx_seq_one_letter_code
_entity_poly.pdbx_strand_id
1 'polypeptide(L)'
;MTITHWINGEPAAGGERSQPVYDPATGQSAQEVQLADRATVERAIAAAEQAYPAWRDTPPLKRARIMMKLKDLLEQHADAICQLITAEHGKVLSDALGELQRGIENIEYASYVPELLKGEHSKEAGPGIDSWSEFQPLGVVAGITPFNFPAMVPLWMWPMAVACGNTFVLKPSERVPSAALYIARLAAEAGLPAGVLNVVNGDREAVETLLHDGRVKAISFVGSTPVAEHIYHTGCGQNKRVQALGGAKNHAVVLPDADIPGAVGALMGAAFGSCGQRCMAIPLVVAVGDGTADALIAGLRQQMAAMRVGPGSDNRNDMGPLVTQQHYQKVKGYIDQGVAEGAELLVDGRELSVIGADGRPSQGYFLGPTLFDRVTPGMRIYQEEIFGPVLGVVRAASLPEAMAMIDAHEYGNGTCLFTRDGEAARHFSSRIQVGMVGINVALPVPVAYHSFGGWKRSLFGDLHAYGPDAVRFYTKRKTVTQRWPASGDARRASFSFPSGQG
;
A
#
# COMPACT_ATOMS: atom_id res chain seq x y z
N MET A 1 -10.98 -25.74 -7.59
CA MET A 1 -9.58 -25.72 -8.12
C MET A 1 -8.70 -25.22 -6.99
N THR A 2 -7.50 -25.78 -6.79
CA THR A 2 -6.60 -25.36 -5.73
C THR A 2 -5.57 -24.37 -6.28
N ILE A 3 -5.47 -23.19 -5.66
CA ILE A 3 -4.49 -22.16 -6.00
C ILE A 3 -3.16 -22.53 -5.34
N THR A 4 -2.10 -22.64 -6.16
CA THR A 4 -0.75 -23.00 -5.72
C THR A 4 0.16 -21.78 -5.67
N HIS A 5 1.46 -21.97 -5.44
CA HIS A 5 2.48 -20.93 -5.45
C HIS A 5 3.02 -20.71 -6.88
N TRP A 6 3.86 -19.68 -7.04
CA TRP A 6 4.65 -19.45 -8.24
C TRP A 6 6.13 -19.37 -7.85
N ILE A 7 6.89 -20.42 -8.16
CA ILE A 7 8.29 -20.53 -7.73
C ILE A 7 9.14 -20.91 -8.95
N ASN A 8 10.24 -20.19 -9.12
CA ASN A 8 11.19 -20.44 -10.22
C ASN A 8 10.56 -20.39 -11.62
N GLY A 9 9.60 -19.47 -11.82
CA GLY A 9 8.98 -19.22 -13.12
C GLY A 9 7.85 -20.16 -13.50
N GLU A 10 7.35 -21.00 -12.57
CA GLU A 10 6.28 -21.97 -12.82
C GLU A 10 5.35 -22.14 -11.61
N PRO A 11 4.12 -22.65 -11.84
CA PRO A 11 3.24 -23.07 -10.74
C PRO A 11 3.89 -24.18 -9.91
N ALA A 12 3.86 -24.03 -8.59
CA ALA A 12 4.50 -24.96 -7.67
C ALA A 12 3.59 -25.30 -6.49
N ALA A 13 3.39 -26.58 -6.25
CA ALA A 13 2.72 -27.06 -5.05
C ALA A 13 3.67 -26.98 -3.84
N GLY A 14 3.11 -26.84 -2.63
CA GLY A 14 3.89 -26.86 -1.38
C GLY A 14 3.04 -26.53 -0.16
N GLY A 15 3.39 -27.17 0.96
CA GLY A 15 2.58 -27.14 2.18
C GLY A 15 1.41 -28.11 2.14
N GLU A 16 1.09 -28.69 3.29
CA GLU A 16 -0.05 -29.62 3.43
C GLU A 16 -1.34 -28.89 3.79
N ARG A 17 -1.23 -27.64 4.29
CA ARG A 17 -2.37 -26.83 4.72
C ARG A 17 -2.97 -26.06 3.55
N SER A 18 -4.29 -25.93 3.57
CA SER A 18 -5.04 -25.05 2.67
C SER A 18 -6.07 -24.26 3.44
N GLN A 19 -6.59 -23.21 2.82
CA GLN A 19 -7.75 -22.49 3.33
C GLN A 19 -8.69 -22.08 2.19
N PRO A 20 -9.99 -21.89 2.48
CA PRO A 20 -10.93 -21.42 1.48
C PRO A 20 -10.69 -19.96 1.09
N VAL A 21 -10.82 -19.68 -0.21
CA VAL A 21 -10.96 -18.34 -0.78
C VAL A 21 -12.44 -18.11 -1.04
N TYR A 22 -13.01 -17.10 -0.41
CA TYR A 22 -14.43 -16.81 -0.46
C TYR A 22 -14.76 -15.80 -1.56
N ASP A 23 -15.94 -15.92 -2.14
CA ASP A 23 -16.60 -14.82 -2.84
C ASP A 23 -17.36 -13.98 -1.80
N PRO A 24 -16.92 -12.75 -1.52
CA PRO A 24 -17.58 -11.91 -0.51
C PRO A 24 -19.02 -11.50 -0.84
N ALA A 25 -19.38 -11.52 -2.13
CA ALA A 25 -20.74 -11.18 -2.56
C ALA A 25 -21.77 -12.29 -2.28
N THR A 26 -21.30 -13.52 -2.15
CA THR A 26 -22.17 -14.68 -1.86
C THR A 26 -21.90 -15.29 -0.49
N GLY A 27 -20.74 -15.02 0.11
CA GLY A 27 -20.28 -15.65 1.35
C GLY A 27 -19.85 -17.12 1.17
N GLN A 28 -19.79 -17.61 -0.06
CA GLN A 28 -19.44 -19.01 -0.37
C GLN A 28 -17.95 -19.16 -0.68
N SER A 29 -17.39 -20.33 -0.35
CA SER A 29 -16.04 -20.69 -0.79
C SER A 29 -16.05 -20.96 -2.30
N ALA A 30 -15.27 -20.19 -3.05
CA ALA A 30 -15.13 -20.33 -4.49
C ALA A 30 -13.96 -21.26 -4.86
N GLN A 31 -12.86 -21.19 -4.11
CA GLN A 31 -11.63 -21.93 -4.36
C GLN A 31 -10.92 -22.25 -3.03
N GLU A 32 -9.84 -23.01 -3.11
CA GLU A 32 -8.90 -23.19 -2.00
C GLU A 32 -7.51 -22.70 -2.39
N VAL A 33 -6.76 -22.14 -1.44
CA VAL A 33 -5.36 -21.74 -1.60
C VAL A 33 -4.48 -22.58 -0.69
N GLN A 34 -3.38 -23.13 -1.24
CA GLN A 34 -2.34 -23.78 -0.45
C GLN A 34 -1.58 -22.75 0.39
N LEU A 35 -1.30 -23.11 1.64
CA LEU A 35 -0.49 -22.29 2.55
C LEU A 35 0.93 -22.86 2.60
N ALA A 36 1.91 -22.06 2.23
CA ALA A 36 3.31 -22.45 2.26
C ALA A 36 3.75 -22.75 3.69
N ASP A 37 4.34 -23.92 3.86
CA ASP A 37 5.14 -24.25 5.02
C ASP A 37 6.55 -23.64 4.92
N ARG A 38 7.33 -23.80 5.96
CA ARG A 38 8.71 -23.31 6.00
C ARG A 38 9.54 -23.81 4.82
N ALA A 39 9.45 -25.10 4.48
CA ALA A 39 10.24 -25.71 3.41
C ALA A 39 9.89 -25.09 2.03
N THR A 40 8.63 -24.81 1.79
CA THR A 40 8.16 -24.16 0.56
C THR A 40 8.69 -22.72 0.44
N VAL A 41 8.66 -21.93 1.52
CA VAL A 41 9.22 -20.57 1.54
C VAL A 41 10.73 -20.61 1.33
N GLU A 42 11.45 -21.51 2.00
CA GLU A 42 12.91 -21.69 1.85
C GLU A 42 13.27 -22.08 0.41
N ARG A 43 12.44 -22.88 -0.27
CA ARG A 43 12.60 -23.22 -1.70
C ARG A 43 12.45 -21.98 -2.60
N ALA A 44 11.49 -21.11 -2.33
CA ALA A 44 11.32 -19.86 -3.07
C ALA A 44 12.50 -18.89 -2.85
N ILE A 45 13.00 -18.80 -1.62
CA ILE A 45 14.19 -18.01 -1.28
C ILE A 45 15.42 -18.57 -1.98
N ALA A 46 15.59 -19.88 -2.03
CA ALA A 46 16.72 -20.55 -2.73
C ALA A 46 16.67 -20.28 -4.24
N ALA A 47 15.49 -20.35 -4.87
CA ALA A 47 15.32 -19.99 -6.29
C ALA A 47 15.71 -18.50 -6.54
N ALA A 48 15.28 -17.60 -5.65
CA ALA A 48 15.64 -16.19 -5.72
C ALA A 48 17.15 -15.97 -5.55
N GLU A 49 17.78 -16.65 -4.61
CA GLU A 49 19.23 -16.58 -4.38
C GLU A 49 20.02 -17.09 -5.59
N GLN A 50 19.61 -18.19 -6.18
CA GLN A 50 20.25 -18.77 -7.37
C GLN A 50 20.14 -17.84 -8.59
N ALA A 51 19.02 -17.17 -8.79
CA ALA A 51 18.80 -16.23 -9.90
C ALA A 51 19.55 -14.91 -9.73
N TYR A 52 19.86 -14.53 -8.50
CA TYR A 52 20.37 -13.19 -8.17
C TYR A 52 21.65 -12.79 -8.91
N PRO A 53 22.73 -13.60 -8.97
CA PRO A 53 23.98 -13.17 -9.60
C PRO A 53 23.81 -12.77 -11.08
N ALA A 54 23.13 -13.59 -11.86
CA ALA A 54 22.89 -13.31 -13.28
C ALA A 54 21.95 -12.10 -13.47
N TRP A 55 20.94 -11.95 -12.60
CA TRP A 55 20.03 -10.82 -12.66
C TRP A 55 20.68 -9.51 -12.26
N ARG A 56 21.47 -9.50 -11.20
CA ARG A 56 22.27 -8.36 -10.77
C ARG A 56 23.14 -7.81 -11.91
N ASP A 57 23.77 -8.71 -12.65
CA ASP A 57 24.71 -8.36 -13.73
C ASP A 57 23.99 -8.03 -15.05
N THR A 58 22.65 -8.19 -15.10
CA THR A 58 21.84 -7.78 -16.25
C THR A 58 21.81 -6.25 -16.36
N PRO A 59 22.15 -5.66 -17.53
CA PRO A 59 22.16 -4.20 -17.70
C PRO A 59 20.83 -3.54 -17.34
N PRO A 60 20.83 -2.36 -16.65
CA PRO A 60 19.59 -1.67 -16.25
C PRO A 60 18.60 -1.44 -17.40
N LEU A 61 19.10 -1.09 -18.60
CA LEU A 61 18.24 -0.90 -19.78
C LEU A 61 17.51 -2.18 -20.21
N LYS A 62 18.15 -3.35 -20.04
CA LYS A 62 17.48 -4.63 -20.35
C LYS A 62 16.38 -4.91 -19.33
N ARG A 63 16.61 -4.64 -18.04
CA ARG A 63 15.59 -4.75 -16.99
C ARG A 63 14.42 -3.79 -17.22
N ALA A 64 14.72 -2.54 -17.60
CA ALA A 64 13.73 -1.54 -17.96
C ALA A 64 12.80 -1.99 -19.10
N ARG A 65 13.35 -2.60 -20.17
CA ARG A 65 12.57 -3.11 -21.28
C ARG A 65 11.60 -4.23 -20.90
N ILE A 66 11.95 -5.06 -19.92
CA ILE A 66 11.05 -6.07 -19.37
C ILE A 66 9.90 -5.39 -18.61
N MET A 67 10.18 -4.34 -17.84
CA MET A 67 9.12 -3.56 -17.16
C MET A 67 8.16 -2.90 -18.16
N MET A 68 8.67 -2.32 -19.24
CA MET A 68 7.84 -1.75 -20.31
C MET A 68 6.92 -2.80 -20.95
N LYS A 69 7.46 -3.98 -21.27
CA LYS A 69 6.66 -5.07 -21.84
C LYS A 69 5.61 -5.59 -20.85
N LEU A 70 5.98 -5.68 -19.56
CA LEU A 70 5.02 -6.05 -18.52
C LEU A 70 3.88 -5.04 -18.41
N LYS A 71 4.17 -3.75 -18.47
CA LYS A 71 3.16 -2.69 -18.50
C LYS A 71 2.14 -2.94 -19.61
N ASP A 72 2.61 -3.16 -20.84
CA ASP A 72 1.76 -3.41 -21.99
C ASP A 72 0.88 -4.67 -21.80
N LEU A 73 1.44 -5.75 -21.23
CA LEU A 73 0.69 -6.97 -20.91
C LEU A 73 -0.37 -6.73 -19.82
N LEU A 74 -0.09 -5.94 -18.81
CA LEU A 74 -1.07 -5.62 -17.77
C LEU A 74 -2.24 -4.81 -18.32
N GLU A 75 -1.99 -3.88 -19.22
CA GLU A 75 -3.04 -3.12 -19.89
C GLU A 75 -3.90 -4.04 -20.79
N GLN A 76 -3.29 -4.94 -21.55
CA GLN A 76 -3.99 -5.91 -22.38
C GLN A 76 -4.85 -6.89 -21.58
N HIS A 77 -4.41 -7.25 -20.37
CA HIS A 77 -5.09 -8.18 -19.49
C HIS A 77 -5.89 -7.51 -18.35
N ALA A 78 -6.12 -6.20 -18.44
CA ALA A 78 -6.75 -5.41 -17.37
C ALA A 78 -8.11 -5.99 -16.93
N ASP A 79 -8.98 -6.33 -17.86
CA ASP A 79 -10.30 -6.89 -17.57
C ASP A 79 -10.20 -8.20 -16.79
N ALA A 80 -9.32 -9.11 -17.20
CA ALA A 80 -9.14 -10.39 -16.52
C ALA A 80 -8.61 -10.20 -15.08
N ILE A 81 -7.68 -9.28 -14.89
CA ILE A 81 -7.13 -8.96 -13.57
C ILE A 81 -8.21 -8.33 -12.68
N CYS A 82 -8.99 -7.36 -13.21
CA CYS A 82 -10.09 -6.72 -12.48
C CYS A 82 -11.17 -7.73 -12.06
N GLN A 83 -11.52 -8.67 -12.93
CA GLN A 83 -12.46 -9.74 -12.59
C GLN A 83 -11.96 -10.63 -11.45
N LEU A 84 -10.67 -11.02 -11.45
CA LEU A 84 -10.06 -11.76 -10.35
C LEU A 84 -10.09 -10.99 -9.03
N ILE A 85 -9.75 -9.68 -9.07
CA ILE A 85 -9.82 -8.80 -7.91
C ILE A 85 -11.24 -8.73 -7.37
N THR A 86 -12.23 -8.47 -8.23
CA THR A 86 -13.63 -8.34 -7.83
C THR A 86 -14.19 -9.65 -7.26
N ALA A 87 -13.84 -10.80 -7.86
CA ALA A 87 -14.32 -12.10 -7.40
C ALA A 87 -13.82 -12.46 -5.99
N GLU A 88 -12.57 -12.13 -5.65
CA GLU A 88 -11.98 -12.51 -4.35
C GLU A 88 -12.09 -11.40 -3.29
N HIS A 89 -12.11 -10.12 -3.70
CA HIS A 89 -12.20 -8.99 -2.78
C HIS A 89 -13.63 -8.45 -2.63
N GLY A 90 -14.45 -8.53 -3.67
CA GLY A 90 -15.81 -8.00 -3.70
C GLY A 90 -15.92 -6.53 -4.15
N LYS A 91 -14.82 -5.76 -4.30
CA LYS A 91 -14.88 -4.37 -4.77
C LYS A 91 -15.46 -4.29 -6.19
N VAL A 92 -16.05 -3.14 -6.52
CA VAL A 92 -16.60 -2.89 -7.86
C VAL A 92 -15.51 -2.86 -8.92
N LEU A 93 -15.85 -3.24 -10.16
CA LEU A 93 -14.87 -3.33 -11.26
C LEU A 93 -14.14 -2.01 -11.54
N SER A 94 -14.82 -0.86 -11.40
CA SER A 94 -14.19 0.45 -11.55
C SER A 94 -13.10 0.72 -10.48
N ASP A 95 -13.30 0.26 -9.25
CA ASP A 95 -12.29 0.33 -8.19
C ASP A 95 -11.12 -0.61 -8.46
N ALA A 96 -11.39 -1.82 -8.98
CA ALA A 96 -10.36 -2.77 -9.38
C ALA A 96 -9.50 -2.23 -10.53
N LEU A 97 -10.12 -1.57 -11.50
CA LEU A 97 -9.42 -0.91 -12.60
C LEU A 97 -8.55 0.25 -12.10
N GLY A 98 -9.09 1.11 -11.23
CA GLY A 98 -8.35 2.22 -10.63
C GLY A 98 -7.14 1.74 -9.82
N GLU A 99 -7.30 0.66 -9.07
CA GLU A 99 -6.19 -0.01 -8.35
C GLU A 99 -5.10 -0.49 -9.31
N LEU A 100 -5.48 -1.20 -10.38
CA LEU A 100 -4.53 -1.73 -11.36
C LEU A 100 -3.77 -0.60 -12.07
N GLN A 101 -4.45 0.47 -12.48
CA GLN A 101 -3.82 1.64 -13.11
C GLN A 101 -2.76 2.26 -12.21
N ARG A 102 -3.03 2.43 -10.91
CA ARG A 102 -2.05 2.94 -9.94
C ARG A 102 -0.87 1.98 -9.74
N GLY A 103 -1.10 0.67 -9.87
CA GLY A 103 -0.03 -0.33 -9.91
C GLY A 103 0.83 -0.22 -11.17
N ILE A 104 0.22 -0.03 -12.34
CA ILE A 104 0.90 0.13 -13.63
C ILE A 104 1.80 1.38 -13.62
N GLU A 105 1.37 2.51 -13.06
CA GLU A 105 2.21 3.71 -12.89
C GLU A 105 3.54 3.41 -12.16
N ASN A 106 3.55 2.50 -11.21
CA ASN A 106 4.77 2.08 -10.51
C ASN A 106 5.69 1.25 -11.40
N ILE A 107 5.15 0.46 -12.32
CA ILE A 107 5.96 -0.26 -13.32
C ILE A 107 6.54 0.73 -14.35
N GLU A 108 5.76 1.71 -14.77
CA GLU A 108 6.25 2.80 -15.62
C GLU A 108 7.43 3.51 -14.96
N TYR A 109 7.30 3.89 -13.68
CA TYR A 109 8.39 4.53 -12.95
C TYR A 109 9.60 3.59 -12.81
N ALA A 110 9.41 2.30 -12.57
CA ALA A 110 10.49 1.32 -12.52
C ALA A 110 11.23 1.18 -13.88
N SER A 111 10.59 1.50 -15.00
CA SER A 111 11.25 1.51 -16.31
C SER A 111 12.29 2.62 -16.48
N TYR A 112 12.24 3.66 -15.63
CA TYR A 112 13.28 4.71 -15.59
C TYR A 112 14.53 4.32 -14.80
N VAL A 113 14.66 3.07 -14.38
CA VAL A 113 15.79 2.57 -13.57
C VAL A 113 17.18 2.90 -14.14
N PRO A 114 17.43 2.97 -15.48
CA PRO A 114 18.73 3.40 -15.99
C PRO A 114 19.12 4.82 -15.55
N GLU A 115 18.14 5.71 -15.39
CA GLU A 115 18.36 7.07 -14.88
C GLU A 115 18.43 7.09 -13.34
N LEU A 116 17.54 6.34 -12.69
CA LEU A 116 17.39 6.32 -11.23
C LEU A 116 18.60 5.72 -10.51
N LEU A 117 19.38 4.84 -11.17
CA LEU A 117 20.57 4.21 -10.62
C LEU A 117 21.87 4.99 -10.90
N LYS A 118 21.81 6.15 -11.55
CA LYS A 118 23.00 7.00 -11.73
C LYS A 118 23.53 7.44 -10.37
N GLY A 119 24.85 7.31 -10.22
CA GLY A 119 25.58 7.81 -9.08
C GLY A 119 26.16 9.20 -9.32
N GLU A 120 26.87 9.69 -8.33
CA GLU A 120 27.57 10.98 -8.36
C GLU A 120 29.03 10.75 -8.67
N HIS A 121 29.67 11.66 -9.41
CA HIS A 121 31.09 11.59 -9.74
C HIS A 121 31.78 12.95 -9.48
N SER A 122 32.88 12.91 -8.74
CA SER A 122 33.75 14.04 -8.48
C SER A 122 35.13 13.77 -9.09
N LYS A 123 35.44 14.50 -10.15
CA LYS A 123 36.80 14.48 -10.73
C LYS A 123 37.72 15.31 -9.85
N GLU A 124 38.96 14.80 -9.65
CA GLU A 124 40.00 15.51 -8.88
C GLU A 124 39.52 15.95 -7.47
N ALA A 125 38.88 15.04 -6.73
CA ALA A 125 38.55 15.25 -5.32
C ALA A 125 39.82 15.47 -4.45
N GLY A 126 40.98 15.20 -4.97
CA GLY A 126 42.33 15.51 -4.50
C GLY A 126 43.30 15.33 -5.65
N PRO A 127 44.61 15.67 -5.48
CA PRO A 127 45.60 15.58 -6.55
C PRO A 127 45.67 14.17 -7.16
N GLY A 128 45.16 14.02 -8.42
CA GLY A 128 45.08 12.76 -9.15
C GLY A 128 44.13 11.74 -8.54
N ILE A 129 43.12 12.19 -7.76
CA ILE A 129 42.10 11.32 -7.11
C ILE A 129 40.72 11.66 -7.66
N ASP A 130 40.07 10.65 -8.23
CA ASP A 130 38.66 10.72 -8.55
C ASP A 130 37.84 9.96 -7.51
N SER A 131 36.60 10.41 -7.27
CA SER A 131 35.65 9.72 -6.37
C SER A 131 34.26 9.66 -6.99
N TRP A 132 33.65 8.49 -6.90
CA TRP A 132 32.27 8.34 -7.35
C TRP A 132 31.47 7.39 -6.46
N SER A 133 30.17 7.51 -6.56
CA SER A 133 29.24 6.59 -5.90
C SER A 133 28.41 5.82 -6.91
N GLU A 134 28.02 4.61 -6.55
CA GLU A 134 27.12 3.76 -7.33
C GLU A 134 26.11 3.08 -6.44
N PHE A 135 24.92 2.78 -6.99
CA PHE A 135 23.89 2.02 -6.32
C PHE A 135 24.00 0.54 -6.70
N GLN A 136 24.05 -0.33 -5.69
CA GLN A 136 24.09 -1.77 -5.87
C GLN A 136 22.87 -2.42 -5.22
N PRO A 137 22.27 -3.48 -5.83
CA PRO A 137 21.16 -4.20 -5.22
C PRO A 137 21.57 -4.88 -3.91
N LEU A 138 20.59 -5.12 -3.06
CA LEU A 138 20.76 -5.77 -1.75
C LEU A 138 20.97 -7.28 -1.87
N GLY A 139 20.25 -7.94 -2.78
CA GLY A 139 20.20 -9.39 -2.92
C GLY A 139 18.76 -9.92 -3.04
N VAL A 140 18.42 -10.95 -2.29
CA VAL A 140 17.04 -11.42 -2.14
C VAL A 140 16.30 -10.48 -1.22
N VAL A 141 15.15 -9.97 -1.66
CA VAL A 141 14.27 -9.11 -0.85
C VAL A 141 12.85 -9.66 -0.86
N ALA A 142 12.04 -9.31 0.13
CA ALA A 142 10.69 -9.83 0.26
C ALA A 142 9.65 -8.71 0.41
N GLY A 143 8.42 -9.01 0.00
CA GLY A 143 7.25 -8.18 0.19
C GLY A 143 6.10 -8.98 0.78
N ILE A 144 5.39 -8.39 1.75
CA ILE A 144 4.22 -8.99 2.39
C ILE A 144 3.08 -7.98 2.24
N THR A 145 2.00 -8.38 1.55
CA THR A 145 0.96 -7.45 1.12
C THR A 145 -0.42 -7.80 1.66
N PRO A 146 -1.29 -6.80 1.90
CA PRO A 146 -2.62 -6.98 2.45
C PRO A 146 -3.63 -7.42 1.39
N PHE A 147 -4.85 -7.68 1.82
CA PHE A 147 -5.94 -8.14 0.97
C PHE A 147 -6.63 -7.02 0.17
N ASN A 148 -6.58 -5.77 0.65
CA ASN A 148 -7.44 -4.70 0.14
C ASN A 148 -7.01 -4.13 -1.23
N PHE A 149 -5.76 -4.35 -1.63
CA PHE A 149 -5.22 -3.98 -2.93
C PHE A 149 -4.32 -5.10 -3.47
N PRO A 150 -4.90 -6.20 -3.96
CA PRO A 150 -4.16 -7.40 -4.35
C PRO A 150 -3.26 -7.24 -5.57
N ALA A 151 -3.47 -6.22 -6.40
CA ALA A 151 -2.59 -5.85 -7.51
C ALA A 151 -1.71 -4.64 -7.18
N MET A 152 -2.29 -3.54 -6.70
CA MET A 152 -1.59 -2.28 -6.51
C MET A 152 -0.44 -2.38 -5.52
N VAL A 153 -0.68 -2.92 -4.32
CA VAL A 153 0.35 -2.95 -3.28
C VAL A 153 1.52 -3.88 -3.61
N PRO A 154 1.34 -5.09 -4.17
CA PRO A 154 2.46 -5.85 -4.73
C PRO A 154 3.26 -5.06 -5.77
N LEU A 155 2.59 -4.31 -6.65
CA LEU A 155 3.23 -3.50 -7.69
C LEU A 155 3.92 -2.23 -7.14
N TRP A 156 3.70 -1.84 -5.89
CA TRP A 156 4.53 -0.83 -5.22
C TRP A 156 5.93 -1.34 -4.87
N MET A 157 6.05 -2.65 -4.65
CA MET A 157 7.24 -3.26 -4.06
C MET A 157 8.15 -3.90 -5.08
N TRP A 158 7.69 -5.00 -5.70
CA TRP A 158 8.57 -5.86 -6.48
C TRP A 158 9.06 -5.25 -7.81
N PRO A 159 8.31 -4.42 -8.57
CA PRO A 159 8.82 -3.90 -9.84
C PRO A 159 10.09 -3.07 -9.67
N MET A 160 10.09 -2.13 -8.72
CA MET A 160 11.27 -1.31 -8.45
C MET A 160 12.41 -2.13 -7.85
N ALA A 161 12.13 -3.06 -6.95
CA ALA A 161 13.14 -3.95 -6.38
C ALA A 161 13.87 -4.75 -7.48
N VAL A 162 13.10 -5.34 -8.39
CA VAL A 162 13.60 -6.13 -9.52
C VAL A 162 14.31 -5.24 -10.54
N ALA A 163 13.76 -4.09 -10.87
CA ALA A 163 14.42 -3.13 -11.77
C ALA A 163 15.78 -2.65 -11.22
N CYS A 164 15.90 -2.49 -9.89
CA CYS A 164 17.17 -2.19 -9.23
C CYS A 164 18.17 -3.37 -9.25
N GLY A 165 17.75 -4.57 -9.64
CA GLY A 165 18.63 -5.76 -9.76
C GLY A 165 18.54 -6.75 -8.62
N ASN A 166 17.55 -6.61 -7.72
CA ASN A 166 17.25 -7.60 -6.69
C ASN A 166 16.41 -8.75 -7.25
N THR A 167 16.38 -9.87 -6.54
CA THR A 167 15.37 -10.91 -6.70
C THR A 167 14.34 -10.79 -5.59
N PHE A 168 13.10 -11.23 -5.84
CA PHE A 168 11.98 -10.91 -4.98
C PHE A 168 11.15 -12.15 -4.61
N VAL A 169 10.78 -12.24 -3.34
CA VAL A 169 9.79 -13.20 -2.82
C VAL A 169 8.58 -12.42 -2.31
N LEU A 170 7.44 -12.56 -2.99
CA LEU A 170 6.18 -11.94 -2.63
C LEU A 170 5.32 -12.92 -1.84
N LYS A 171 4.84 -12.49 -0.67
CA LYS A 171 3.75 -13.14 0.07
C LYS A 171 2.50 -12.27 -0.03
N PRO A 172 1.60 -12.51 -1.00
CA PRO A 172 0.31 -11.80 -1.06
C PRO A 172 -0.60 -12.26 0.08
N SER A 173 -1.73 -11.56 0.26
CA SER A 173 -2.76 -12.06 1.17
C SER A 173 -3.34 -13.38 0.66
N GLU A 174 -3.43 -14.35 1.52
CA GLU A 174 -4.04 -15.66 1.26
C GLU A 174 -5.55 -15.58 1.00
N ARG A 175 -6.17 -14.44 1.26
CA ARG A 175 -7.61 -14.18 1.00
C ARG A 175 -7.89 -13.80 -0.44
N VAL A 176 -6.91 -13.23 -1.14
CA VAL A 176 -7.05 -12.66 -2.50
C VAL A 176 -5.79 -12.98 -3.34
N PRO A 177 -5.43 -14.26 -3.52
CA PRO A 177 -4.14 -14.65 -4.08
C PRO A 177 -4.05 -14.55 -5.60
N SER A 178 -5.18 -14.64 -6.33
CA SER A 178 -5.18 -14.90 -7.77
C SER A 178 -4.61 -13.78 -8.61
N ALA A 179 -4.87 -12.52 -8.27
CA ALA A 179 -4.36 -11.37 -9.02
C ALA A 179 -2.83 -11.31 -9.00
N ALA A 180 -2.19 -11.54 -7.85
CA ALA A 180 -0.74 -11.53 -7.71
C ALA A 180 -0.07 -12.65 -8.52
N LEU A 181 -0.66 -13.85 -8.53
CA LEU A 181 -0.19 -15.00 -9.30
C LEU A 181 -0.36 -14.77 -10.82
N TYR A 182 -1.49 -14.18 -11.22
CA TYR A 182 -1.72 -13.83 -12.62
C TYR A 182 -0.68 -12.84 -13.14
N ILE A 183 -0.39 -11.81 -12.34
CA ILE A 183 0.63 -10.80 -12.65
C ILE A 183 2.04 -11.42 -12.69
N ALA A 184 2.37 -12.36 -11.81
CA ALA A 184 3.65 -13.07 -11.84
C ALA A 184 3.82 -13.89 -13.14
N ARG A 185 2.76 -14.51 -13.65
CA ARG A 185 2.76 -15.19 -14.95
C ARG A 185 3.02 -14.21 -16.10
N LEU A 186 2.35 -13.05 -16.10
CA LEU A 186 2.57 -12.00 -17.11
C LEU A 186 4.00 -11.43 -17.02
N ALA A 187 4.59 -11.34 -15.83
CA ALA A 187 5.98 -10.95 -15.68
C ALA A 187 6.95 -11.94 -16.35
N ALA A 188 6.70 -13.25 -16.21
CA ALA A 188 7.47 -14.26 -16.93
C ALA A 188 7.28 -14.16 -18.45
N GLU A 189 6.06 -13.92 -18.93
CA GLU A 189 5.77 -13.67 -20.36
C GLU A 189 6.45 -12.41 -20.89
N ALA A 190 6.58 -11.36 -20.06
CA ALA A 190 7.36 -10.16 -20.37
C ALA A 190 8.85 -10.44 -20.53
N GLY A 191 9.32 -11.60 -20.07
CA GLY A 191 10.72 -12.03 -20.17
C GLY A 191 11.50 -11.89 -18.86
N LEU A 192 10.81 -11.79 -17.72
CA LEU A 192 11.45 -11.84 -16.41
C LEU A 192 11.98 -13.28 -16.19
N PRO A 193 13.29 -13.47 -15.92
CA PRO A 193 13.87 -14.80 -15.77
C PRO A 193 13.29 -15.57 -14.58
N ALA A 194 13.28 -16.89 -14.68
CA ALA A 194 12.89 -17.79 -13.59
C ALA A 194 13.68 -17.48 -12.31
N GLY A 195 13.02 -17.54 -11.16
CA GLY A 195 13.60 -17.24 -9.85
C GLY A 195 13.72 -15.76 -9.50
N VAL A 196 13.63 -14.82 -10.46
CA VAL A 196 13.72 -13.37 -10.16
C VAL A 196 12.51 -12.88 -9.38
N LEU A 197 11.31 -13.37 -9.70
CA LEU A 197 10.09 -13.17 -8.93
C LEU A 197 9.50 -14.51 -8.52
N ASN A 198 9.28 -14.67 -7.22
CA ASN A 198 8.59 -15.85 -6.64
C ASN A 198 7.40 -15.37 -5.82
N VAL A 199 6.28 -16.10 -5.87
CA VAL A 199 5.08 -15.79 -5.09
C VAL A 199 4.71 -17.00 -4.23
N VAL A 200 4.67 -16.82 -2.93
CA VAL A 200 4.31 -17.84 -1.95
C VAL A 200 3.04 -17.42 -1.21
N ASN A 201 1.96 -18.14 -1.39
CA ASN A 201 0.75 -17.95 -0.59
C ASN A 201 0.99 -18.52 0.81
N GLY A 202 0.53 -17.86 1.85
CA GLY A 202 0.76 -18.32 3.20
C GLY A 202 0.27 -17.37 4.26
N ASP A 203 0.25 -17.86 5.47
CA ASP A 203 -0.14 -17.16 6.68
C ASP A 203 1.09 -16.73 7.51
N ARG A 204 0.94 -16.71 8.83
CA ARG A 204 2.01 -16.35 9.77
C ARG A 204 3.27 -17.18 9.61
N GLU A 205 3.17 -18.48 9.32
CA GLU A 205 4.34 -19.36 9.17
C GLU A 205 5.25 -18.89 8.02
N ALA A 206 4.65 -18.52 6.89
CA ALA A 206 5.40 -17.97 5.76
C ALA A 206 6.06 -16.64 6.11
N VAL A 207 5.36 -15.75 6.83
CA VAL A 207 5.90 -14.45 7.29
C VAL A 207 7.10 -14.66 8.22
N GLU A 208 6.98 -15.51 9.24
CA GLU A 208 8.07 -15.79 10.18
C GLU A 208 9.29 -16.40 9.48
N THR A 209 9.07 -17.25 8.47
CA THR A 209 10.17 -17.82 7.69
C THR A 209 10.93 -16.72 6.93
N LEU A 210 10.23 -15.79 6.26
CA LEU A 210 10.86 -14.65 5.58
C LEU A 210 11.63 -13.74 6.55
N LEU A 211 11.08 -13.53 7.75
CA LEU A 211 11.70 -12.69 8.78
C LEU A 211 13.00 -13.30 9.32
N HIS A 212 13.09 -14.62 9.47
CA HIS A 212 14.23 -15.28 10.09
C HIS A 212 15.27 -15.82 9.10
N ASP A 213 14.95 -15.99 7.81
CA ASP A 213 15.92 -16.48 6.82
C ASP A 213 16.99 -15.41 6.52
N GLY A 214 18.25 -15.68 6.84
CA GLY A 214 19.37 -14.75 6.68
C GLY A 214 19.71 -14.37 5.24
N ARG A 215 19.17 -15.08 4.24
CA ARG A 215 19.32 -14.76 2.81
C ARG A 215 18.46 -13.55 2.40
N VAL A 216 17.32 -13.33 3.03
CA VAL A 216 16.46 -12.17 2.81
C VAL A 216 17.09 -10.93 3.43
N LYS A 217 17.37 -9.90 2.62
CA LYS A 217 18.11 -8.68 3.02
C LYS A 217 17.20 -7.49 3.37
N ALA A 218 15.99 -7.45 2.79
CA ALA A 218 15.04 -6.41 3.08
C ALA A 218 13.60 -6.95 3.02
N ILE A 219 12.71 -6.33 3.82
CA ILE A 219 11.28 -6.66 3.84
C ILE A 219 10.48 -5.37 3.75
N SER A 220 9.57 -5.31 2.76
CA SER A 220 8.53 -4.30 2.65
C SER A 220 7.19 -4.91 3.05
N PHE A 221 6.44 -4.24 3.90
CA PHE A 221 5.18 -4.71 4.46
C PHE A 221 4.10 -3.63 4.42
N VAL A 222 2.88 -4.03 4.12
CA VAL A 222 1.69 -3.22 4.35
C VAL A 222 0.64 -4.08 5.05
N GLY A 223 0.06 -3.58 6.14
CA GLY A 223 -0.99 -4.29 6.88
C GLY A 223 -1.37 -3.61 8.19
N SER A 224 -1.93 -4.36 9.13
CA SER A 224 -2.35 -3.82 10.43
C SER A 224 -1.15 -3.41 11.30
N THR A 225 -1.33 -2.38 12.14
CA THR A 225 -0.28 -1.80 12.99
C THR A 225 0.43 -2.82 13.88
N PRO A 226 -0.26 -3.74 14.60
CA PRO A 226 0.45 -4.72 15.43
C PRO A 226 1.35 -5.65 14.62
N VAL A 227 0.96 -6.00 13.40
CA VAL A 227 1.77 -6.83 12.50
C VAL A 227 2.93 -6.04 11.91
N ALA A 228 2.70 -4.77 11.52
CA ALA A 228 3.76 -3.87 11.04
C ALA A 228 4.87 -3.69 12.09
N GLU A 229 4.48 -3.45 13.33
CA GLU A 229 5.38 -3.31 14.47
C GLU A 229 6.19 -4.59 14.73
N HIS A 230 5.51 -5.76 14.72
CA HIS A 230 6.18 -7.06 14.87
C HIS A 230 7.20 -7.31 13.75
N ILE A 231 6.82 -7.08 12.48
CA ILE A 231 7.70 -7.26 11.33
C ILE A 231 8.90 -6.32 11.40
N TYR A 232 8.68 -5.06 11.78
CA TYR A 232 9.75 -4.09 11.93
C TYR A 232 10.77 -4.52 12.99
N HIS A 233 10.31 -4.80 14.22
CA HIS A 233 11.19 -5.19 15.30
C HIS A 233 11.92 -6.51 15.03
N THR A 234 11.20 -7.52 14.55
CA THR A 234 11.81 -8.83 14.23
C THR A 234 12.79 -8.73 13.07
N GLY A 235 12.41 -8.07 11.98
CA GLY A 235 13.26 -7.94 10.81
C GLY A 235 14.53 -7.13 11.08
N CYS A 236 14.42 -5.99 11.79
CA CYS A 236 15.58 -5.21 12.19
C CYS A 236 16.48 -5.99 13.17
N GLY A 237 15.89 -6.77 14.09
CA GLY A 237 16.62 -7.66 14.98
C GLY A 237 17.42 -8.76 14.25
N GLN A 238 17.02 -9.10 13.03
CA GLN A 238 17.73 -10.01 12.10
C GLN A 238 18.66 -9.27 11.11
N ASN A 239 18.97 -8.00 11.37
CA ASN A 239 19.81 -7.15 10.50
C ASN A 239 19.24 -6.96 9.07
N LYS A 240 17.93 -7.05 8.91
CA LYS A 240 17.27 -6.75 7.63
C LYS A 240 16.90 -5.27 7.56
N ARG A 241 16.86 -4.72 6.36
CA ARG A 241 16.22 -3.44 6.11
C ARG A 241 14.71 -3.65 6.09
N VAL A 242 13.96 -2.86 6.86
CA VAL A 242 12.51 -3.02 6.96
C VAL A 242 11.81 -1.70 6.69
N GLN A 243 10.72 -1.78 5.93
CA GLN A 243 9.76 -0.74 5.67
C GLN A 243 8.38 -1.34 5.92
N ALA A 244 7.73 -0.97 7.01
CA ALA A 244 6.46 -1.56 7.42
C ALA A 244 5.39 -0.47 7.59
N LEU A 245 4.45 -0.43 6.66
CA LEU A 245 3.31 0.49 6.68
C LEU A 245 2.19 -0.13 7.52
N GLY A 246 1.80 0.61 8.57
CA GLY A 246 0.76 0.22 9.51
C GLY A 246 -0.60 0.78 9.17
N GLY A 247 -1.47 0.86 10.18
CA GLY A 247 -2.82 1.39 10.08
C GLY A 247 -2.89 2.90 9.93
N ALA A 248 -4.11 3.40 9.78
CA ALA A 248 -4.40 4.81 9.59
C ALA A 248 -5.72 5.21 10.26
N LYS A 249 -5.84 6.49 10.60
CA LYS A 249 -7.09 7.15 10.95
C LYS A 249 -7.09 8.54 10.33
N ASN A 250 -7.33 8.59 9.02
CA ASN A 250 -7.21 9.83 8.27
C ASN A 250 -8.38 10.77 8.56
N HIS A 251 -8.09 12.05 8.66
CA HIS A 251 -9.08 13.08 8.91
C HIS A 251 -9.20 14.01 7.70
N ALA A 252 -10.40 14.33 7.29
CA ALA A 252 -10.67 15.48 6.43
C ALA A 252 -11.05 16.68 7.29
N VAL A 253 -10.47 17.85 7.04
CA VAL A 253 -10.91 19.10 7.65
C VAL A 253 -11.70 19.90 6.63
N VAL A 254 -12.84 20.44 7.01
CA VAL A 254 -13.68 21.28 6.13
C VAL A 254 -13.92 22.61 6.79
N LEU A 255 -13.45 23.69 6.15
CA LEU A 255 -13.63 25.05 6.62
C LEU A 255 -14.96 25.65 6.12
N PRO A 256 -15.48 26.72 6.76
CA PRO A 256 -16.75 27.34 6.37
C PRO A 256 -16.78 27.91 4.95
N ASP A 257 -15.62 28.27 4.38
CA ASP A 257 -15.46 28.80 3.03
C ASP A 257 -15.33 27.73 1.95
N ALA A 258 -15.31 26.45 2.32
CA ALA A 258 -15.15 25.33 1.39
C ALA A 258 -16.33 25.22 0.41
N ASP A 259 -16.05 24.61 -0.75
CA ASP A 259 -17.09 24.13 -1.66
C ASP A 259 -17.75 22.90 -1.06
N ILE A 260 -18.83 23.08 -0.29
CA ILE A 260 -19.50 22.01 0.41
C ILE A 260 -20.00 20.89 -0.53
N PRO A 261 -20.68 21.18 -1.66
CA PRO A 261 -21.09 20.12 -2.60
C PRO A 261 -19.90 19.30 -3.13
N GLY A 262 -18.80 19.96 -3.50
CA GLY A 262 -17.57 19.31 -3.95
C GLY A 262 -16.91 18.46 -2.84
N ALA A 263 -16.86 18.99 -1.60
CA ALA A 263 -16.35 18.27 -0.44
C ALA A 263 -17.19 17.01 -0.13
N VAL A 264 -18.54 17.11 -0.18
CA VAL A 264 -19.44 15.97 0.01
C VAL A 264 -19.18 14.89 -1.02
N GLY A 265 -19.11 15.22 -2.32
CA GLY A 265 -18.83 14.25 -3.38
C GLY A 265 -17.47 13.55 -3.19
N ALA A 266 -16.43 14.31 -2.83
CA ALA A 266 -15.11 13.78 -2.56
C ALA A 266 -15.09 12.86 -1.31
N LEU A 267 -15.79 13.24 -0.24
CA LEU A 267 -15.91 12.44 0.98
C LEU A 267 -16.67 11.14 0.77
N MET A 268 -17.73 11.13 -0.06
CA MET A 268 -18.45 9.89 -0.41
C MET A 268 -17.50 8.86 -1.01
N GLY A 269 -16.71 9.25 -2.01
CA GLY A 269 -15.71 8.36 -2.63
C GLY A 269 -14.60 7.95 -1.68
N ALA A 270 -14.16 8.87 -0.80
CA ALA A 270 -13.06 8.62 0.14
C ALA A 270 -13.47 7.75 1.35
N ALA A 271 -14.70 7.89 1.84
CA ALA A 271 -15.17 7.12 2.99
C ALA A 271 -15.72 5.73 2.61
N PHE A 272 -16.42 5.63 1.47
CA PHE A 272 -17.19 4.45 1.12
C PHE A 272 -16.63 3.63 -0.06
N GLY A 273 -15.75 4.20 -0.88
CA GLY A 273 -15.07 3.47 -1.95
C GLY A 273 -14.40 2.20 -1.40
N SER A 274 -14.52 1.08 -2.12
CA SER A 274 -14.05 -0.25 -1.67
C SER A 274 -14.59 -0.64 -0.27
N CYS A 275 -15.83 -0.26 0.04
CA CYS A 275 -16.46 -0.49 1.35
C CYS A 275 -15.64 0.08 2.53
N GLY A 276 -14.94 1.21 2.32
CA GLY A 276 -14.06 1.83 3.33
C GLY A 276 -12.77 1.05 3.63
N GLN A 277 -12.47 -0.03 2.90
CA GLN A 277 -11.30 -0.88 3.14
C GLN A 277 -10.04 -0.37 2.43
N ARG A 278 -9.75 0.91 2.58
CA ARG A 278 -8.56 1.57 2.02
C ARG A 278 -7.73 2.19 3.15
N CYS A 279 -6.40 2.05 3.07
CA CYS A 279 -5.47 2.72 4.00
C CYS A 279 -5.59 4.25 3.95
N MET A 280 -6.02 4.81 2.82
CA MET A 280 -6.25 6.24 2.64
C MET A 280 -7.73 6.65 2.77
N ALA A 281 -8.64 5.74 3.12
CA ALA A 281 -10.03 6.11 3.38
C ALA A 281 -10.11 7.22 4.42
N ILE A 282 -11.14 8.06 4.31
CA ILE A 282 -11.45 9.13 5.27
C ILE A 282 -12.60 8.66 6.17
N PRO A 283 -12.31 8.06 7.34
CA PRO A 283 -13.34 7.64 8.29
C PRO A 283 -13.82 8.78 9.21
N LEU A 284 -13.15 9.94 9.20
CA LEU A 284 -13.47 11.08 10.03
C LEU A 284 -13.44 12.39 9.23
N VAL A 285 -14.47 13.21 9.38
CA VAL A 285 -14.47 14.58 8.89
C VAL A 285 -14.60 15.55 10.07
N VAL A 286 -13.64 16.47 10.19
CA VAL A 286 -13.63 17.55 11.18
C VAL A 286 -14.20 18.79 10.52
N ALA A 287 -15.45 19.12 10.84
CA ALA A 287 -16.12 20.30 10.33
C ALA A 287 -15.87 21.50 11.26
N VAL A 288 -15.34 22.59 10.71
CA VAL A 288 -15.09 23.81 11.46
C VAL A 288 -16.36 24.69 11.46
N GLY A 289 -16.97 24.81 12.63
CA GLY A 289 -18.24 25.51 12.84
C GLY A 289 -19.49 24.62 12.60
N ASP A 290 -20.52 24.83 13.42
CA ASP A 290 -21.75 24.02 13.38
C ASP A 290 -22.49 24.11 12.04
N GLY A 291 -22.55 25.30 11.44
CA GLY A 291 -23.17 25.47 10.12
C GLY A 291 -22.49 24.67 9.01
N THR A 292 -21.18 24.51 9.07
CA THR A 292 -20.40 23.66 8.15
C THR A 292 -20.74 22.19 8.37
N ALA A 293 -20.79 21.75 9.62
CA ALA A 293 -21.16 20.38 9.97
C ALA A 293 -22.57 20.02 9.49
N ASP A 294 -23.55 20.89 9.76
CA ASP A 294 -24.94 20.66 9.37
C ASP A 294 -25.11 20.59 7.84
N ALA A 295 -24.44 21.48 7.10
CA ALA A 295 -24.46 21.48 5.64
C ALA A 295 -23.80 20.20 5.05
N LEU A 296 -22.67 19.77 5.60
CA LEU A 296 -22.03 18.52 5.22
C LEU A 296 -22.90 17.30 5.49
N ILE A 297 -23.49 17.21 6.69
CA ILE A 297 -24.39 16.09 7.08
C ILE A 297 -25.58 16.02 6.16
N ALA A 298 -26.21 17.15 5.83
CA ALA A 298 -27.33 17.17 4.91
C ALA A 298 -26.95 16.63 3.52
N GLY A 299 -25.83 17.07 2.96
CA GLY A 299 -25.34 16.62 1.67
C GLY A 299 -24.91 15.15 1.67
N LEU A 300 -24.22 14.69 2.71
CA LEU A 300 -23.81 13.28 2.87
C LEU A 300 -25.04 12.36 2.96
N ARG A 301 -26.02 12.68 3.79
CA ARG A 301 -27.26 11.88 3.90
C ARG A 301 -27.99 11.77 2.57
N GLN A 302 -28.06 12.86 1.79
CA GLN A 302 -28.69 12.86 0.48
C GLN A 302 -27.95 11.90 -0.49
N GLN A 303 -26.62 11.96 -0.55
CA GLN A 303 -25.84 11.10 -1.45
C GLN A 303 -25.84 9.63 -0.97
N MET A 304 -25.76 9.39 0.35
CA MET A 304 -25.82 8.04 0.91
C MET A 304 -27.16 7.36 0.59
N ALA A 305 -28.27 8.10 0.62
CA ALA A 305 -29.60 7.56 0.26
C ALA A 305 -29.71 7.14 -1.21
N ALA A 306 -28.90 7.72 -2.10
CA ALA A 306 -28.86 7.39 -3.53
C ALA A 306 -27.83 6.27 -3.86
N MET A 307 -26.99 5.89 -2.92
CA MET A 307 -25.89 4.97 -3.12
C MET A 307 -26.40 3.52 -3.32
N ARG A 308 -25.88 2.86 -4.34
CA ARG A 308 -26.22 1.48 -4.66
C ARG A 308 -25.16 0.53 -4.12
N VAL A 309 -25.57 -0.38 -3.25
CA VAL A 309 -24.70 -1.40 -2.66
C VAL A 309 -25.11 -2.77 -3.16
N GLY A 310 -24.17 -3.53 -3.68
CA GLY A 310 -24.42 -4.85 -4.25
C GLY A 310 -23.15 -5.53 -4.77
N PRO A 311 -23.28 -6.67 -5.48
CA PRO A 311 -22.12 -7.38 -6.04
C PRO A 311 -21.23 -6.48 -6.90
N GLY A 312 -19.93 -6.52 -6.67
CA GLY A 312 -18.94 -5.70 -7.40
C GLY A 312 -18.86 -6.00 -8.89
N SER A 313 -19.32 -7.15 -9.33
CA SER A 313 -19.44 -7.55 -10.74
C SER A 313 -20.55 -6.83 -11.49
N ASP A 314 -21.50 -6.20 -10.80
CA ASP A 314 -22.55 -5.39 -11.42
C ASP A 314 -22.12 -3.91 -11.44
N ASN A 315 -21.82 -3.40 -12.64
CA ASN A 315 -21.35 -2.03 -12.89
C ASN A 315 -22.34 -0.93 -12.46
N ARG A 316 -23.56 -1.29 -12.07
CA ARG A 316 -24.55 -0.34 -11.54
C ARG A 316 -24.34 -0.03 -10.06
N ASN A 317 -23.57 -0.84 -9.35
CA ASN A 317 -23.28 -0.66 -7.94
C ASN A 317 -22.09 0.29 -7.71
N ASP A 318 -22.23 1.10 -6.67
CA ASP A 318 -21.20 2.06 -6.24
C ASP A 318 -20.25 1.44 -5.20
N MET A 319 -20.77 0.48 -4.40
CA MET A 319 -20.03 -0.17 -3.31
C MET A 319 -20.32 -1.66 -3.25
N GLY A 320 -19.25 -2.46 -3.12
CA GLY A 320 -19.29 -3.90 -2.92
C GLY A 320 -19.36 -4.30 -1.43
N PRO A 321 -19.23 -5.63 -1.13
CA PRO A 321 -19.21 -6.14 0.26
C PRO A 321 -17.86 -5.91 0.96
N LEU A 322 -17.83 -6.17 2.26
CA LEU A 322 -16.60 -6.38 3.03
C LEU A 322 -15.99 -7.74 2.66
N VAL A 323 -14.67 -7.87 2.81
CA VAL A 323 -13.92 -9.06 2.29
C VAL A 323 -14.18 -10.34 3.09
N THR A 324 -14.52 -10.29 4.38
CA THR A 324 -14.74 -11.47 5.22
C THR A 324 -15.90 -11.30 6.19
N GLN A 325 -16.54 -12.41 6.54
CA GLN A 325 -17.55 -12.47 7.58
C GLN A 325 -17.04 -11.95 8.94
N GLN A 326 -15.82 -12.31 9.31
CA GLN A 326 -15.21 -11.85 10.56
C GLN A 326 -15.10 -10.31 10.59
N HIS A 327 -14.65 -9.72 9.48
CA HIS A 327 -14.51 -8.27 9.39
C HIS A 327 -15.87 -7.56 9.35
N TYR A 328 -16.85 -8.13 8.65
CA TYR A 328 -18.23 -7.66 8.67
C TYR A 328 -18.79 -7.57 10.10
N GLN A 329 -18.63 -8.61 10.91
CA GLN A 329 -19.07 -8.59 12.32
C GLN A 329 -18.28 -7.56 13.14
N LYS A 330 -16.97 -7.42 12.91
CA LYS A 330 -16.14 -6.42 13.57
C LYS A 330 -16.65 -4.99 13.30
N VAL A 331 -16.94 -4.66 12.04
CA VAL A 331 -17.45 -3.32 11.67
C VAL A 331 -18.81 -3.05 12.28
N LYS A 332 -19.73 -4.04 12.30
CA LYS A 332 -21.00 -3.93 13.01
C LYS A 332 -20.80 -3.63 14.50
N GLY A 333 -19.86 -4.31 15.15
CA GLY A 333 -19.53 -4.05 16.55
C GLY A 333 -19.00 -2.64 16.81
N TYR A 334 -18.29 -2.03 15.86
CA TYR A 334 -17.92 -0.62 15.97
C TYR A 334 -19.11 0.34 15.87
N ILE A 335 -20.11 0.01 15.04
CA ILE A 335 -21.34 0.82 14.96
C ILE A 335 -22.09 0.75 16.31
N ASP A 336 -22.23 -0.46 16.88
CA ASP A 336 -22.82 -0.65 18.22
C ASP A 336 -22.07 0.15 19.29
N GLN A 337 -20.73 0.11 19.25
CA GLN A 337 -19.85 0.83 20.17
C GLN A 337 -20.00 2.35 20.04
N GLY A 338 -20.08 2.88 18.82
CA GLY A 338 -20.26 4.32 18.60
C GLY A 338 -21.55 4.84 19.22
N VAL A 339 -22.65 4.10 19.07
CA VAL A 339 -23.94 4.40 19.73
C VAL A 339 -23.81 4.34 21.26
N ALA A 340 -23.17 3.29 21.78
CA ALA A 340 -22.99 3.12 23.23
C ALA A 340 -22.11 4.21 23.87
N GLU A 341 -21.15 4.76 23.12
CA GLU A 341 -20.27 5.85 23.55
C GLU A 341 -20.92 7.24 23.40
N GLY A 342 -22.11 7.32 22.84
CA GLY A 342 -22.91 8.56 22.75
C GLY A 342 -22.73 9.36 21.45
N ALA A 343 -22.14 8.79 20.42
CA ALA A 343 -22.17 9.37 19.08
C ALA A 343 -23.60 9.30 18.50
N GLU A 344 -24.00 10.32 17.77
CA GLU A 344 -25.34 10.40 17.17
C GLU A 344 -25.36 9.64 15.84
N LEU A 345 -26.06 8.48 15.81
CA LEU A 345 -26.20 7.67 14.60
C LEU A 345 -27.26 8.29 13.67
N LEU A 346 -26.83 8.85 12.56
CA LEU A 346 -27.68 9.54 11.58
C LEU A 346 -28.13 8.66 10.41
N VAL A 347 -27.27 7.71 10.00
CA VAL A 347 -27.55 6.71 8.98
C VAL A 347 -27.01 5.38 9.46
N ASP A 348 -27.84 4.34 9.50
CA ASP A 348 -27.46 3.00 9.95
C ASP A 348 -27.31 2.03 8.78
N GLY A 349 -26.07 1.70 8.44
CA GLY A 349 -25.75 0.76 7.36
C GLY A 349 -26.11 -0.70 7.67
N ARG A 350 -26.42 -1.05 8.92
CA ARG A 350 -26.79 -2.42 9.32
C ARG A 350 -28.16 -2.84 8.82
N GLU A 351 -29.01 -1.88 8.47
CA GLU A 351 -30.37 -2.10 7.94
C GLU A 351 -30.39 -2.52 6.46
N LEU A 352 -29.22 -2.46 5.79
CA LEU A 352 -29.14 -2.82 4.38
C LEU A 352 -29.45 -4.30 4.14
N SER A 353 -30.34 -4.56 3.18
CA SER A 353 -30.60 -5.90 2.65
C SER A 353 -30.32 -5.92 1.14
N VAL A 354 -29.37 -6.75 0.73
CA VAL A 354 -29.06 -6.98 -0.69
C VAL A 354 -29.71 -8.27 -1.14
N ILE A 355 -30.44 -8.22 -2.26
CA ILE A 355 -31.08 -9.40 -2.84
C ILE A 355 -30.11 -10.08 -3.80
N GLY A 356 -29.87 -11.36 -3.60
CA GLY A 356 -29.05 -12.19 -4.47
C GLY A 356 -29.71 -12.52 -5.81
N ALA A 357 -28.95 -13.11 -6.71
CA ALA A 357 -29.45 -13.51 -8.05
C ALA A 357 -30.62 -14.53 -7.99
N ASP A 358 -30.77 -15.24 -6.89
CA ASP A 358 -31.84 -16.19 -6.63
C ASP A 358 -33.14 -15.55 -6.07
N GLY A 359 -33.16 -14.20 -5.94
CA GLY A 359 -34.28 -13.45 -5.39
C GLY A 359 -34.41 -13.50 -3.86
N ARG A 360 -33.42 -14.05 -3.15
CA ARG A 360 -33.36 -14.13 -1.69
C ARG A 360 -32.35 -13.15 -1.11
N PRO A 361 -32.42 -12.81 0.19
CA PRO A 361 -31.39 -12.05 0.85
C PRO A 361 -30.03 -12.73 0.69
N SER A 362 -29.04 -11.98 0.18
CA SER A 362 -27.68 -12.48 -0.02
C SER A 362 -27.04 -12.87 1.31
N GLN A 363 -26.23 -13.94 1.30
CA GLN A 363 -25.35 -14.33 2.40
C GLN A 363 -23.99 -13.62 2.33
N GLY A 364 -23.80 -12.73 1.35
CA GLY A 364 -22.60 -11.91 1.20
C GLY A 364 -22.44 -10.90 2.34
N TYR A 365 -21.24 -10.37 2.48
CA TYR A 365 -20.83 -9.54 3.61
C TYR A 365 -21.16 -8.05 3.37
N PHE A 366 -22.37 -7.75 2.91
CA PHE A 366 -22.81 -6.41 2.58
C PHE A 366 -23.15 -5.60 3.83
N LEU A 367 -22.61 -4.39 3.90
CA LEU A 367 -22.91 -3.40 4.93
C LEU A 367 -23.13 -2.05 4.23
N GLY A 368 -24.21 -1.37 4.56
CA GLY A 368 -24.51 -0.05 4.01
C GLY A 368 -23.59 1.04 4.58
N PRO A 369 -23.57 2.23 3.94
CA PRO A 369 -22.85 3.36 4.48
C PRO A 369 -23.46 3.80 5.81
N THR A 370 -22.61 4.07 6.80
CA THR A 370 -23.00 4.50 8.15
C THR A 370 -22.45 5.90 8.43
N LEU A 371 -23.27 6.77 9.02
CA LEU A 371 -22.90 8.15 9.37
C LEU A 371 -23.18 8.40 10.84
N PHE A 372 -22.17 8.87 11.55
CA PHE A 372 -22.26 9.41 12.90
C PHE A 372 -22.01 10.92 12.93
N ASP A 373 -22.74 11.65 13.78
CA ASP A 373 -22.41 13.00 14.21
C ASP A 373 -21.91 13.00 15.66
N ARG A 374 -21.35 14.12 16.10
CA ARG A 374 -20.85 14.36 17.47
C ARG A 374 -19.83 13.32 17.95
N VAL A 375 -19.03 12.81 17.02
CA VAL A 375 -17.90 11.95 17.36
C VAL A 375 -16.84 12.79 18.09
N THR A 376 -16.30 12.23 19.17
CA THR A 376 -15.28 12.90 19.99
C THR A 376 -13.97 12.08 20.07
N PRO A 377 -12.83 12.73 20.36
CA PRO A 377 -11.52 12.04 20.44
C PRO A 377 -11.45 10.90 21.48
N GLY A 378 -12.34 10.90 22.48
CA GLY A 378 -12.39 9.83 23.49
C GLY A 378 -13.06 8.53 23.05
N MET A 379 -13.78 8.54 21.94
CA MET A 379 -14.54 7.38 21.45
C MET A 379 -13.65 6.40 20.68
N ARG A 380 -13.93 5.10 20.81
CA ARG A 380 -13.20 4.06 20.06
C ARG A 380 -13.37 4.20 18.55
N ILE A 381 -14.55 4.61 18.09
CA ILE A 381 -14.80 4.87 16.67
C ILE A 381 -13.98 6.05 16.12
N TYR A 382 -13.45 6.93 16.98
CA TYR A 382 -12.47 7.96 16.62
C TYR A 382 -11.05 7.40 16.64
N GLN A 383 -10.67 6.64 17.67
CA GLN A 383 -9.30 6.24 17.94
C GLN A 383 -8.84 5.07 17.05
N GLU A 384 -9.72 4.06 16.87
CA GLU A 384 -9.35 2.82 16.20
C GLU A 384 -9.67 2.83 14.69
N GLU A 385 -8.84 2.16 13.90
CA GLU A 385 -9.09 1.93 12.49
C GLU A 385 -10.22 0.92 12.30
N ILE A 386 -11.37 1.37 11.80
CA ILE A 386 -12.56 0.54 11.57
C ILE A 386 -12.39 -0.31 10.30
N PHE A 387 -11.85 0.28 9.24
CA PHE A 387 -11.61 -0.32 7.93
C PHE A 387 -12.93 -0.82 7.28
N GLY A 388 -13.97 -0.02 7.37
CA GLY A 388 -15.32 -0.31 6.89
C GLY A 388 -16.09 0.97 6.54
N PRO A 389 -17.32 0.86 6.01
CA PRO A 389 -18.08 1.99 5.47
C PRO A 389 -18.74 2.84 6.58
N VAL A 390 -17.92 3.38 7.49
CA VAL A 390 -18.36 4.17 8.63
C VAL A 390 -17.65 5.51 8.61
N LEU A 391 -18.42 6.60 8.53
CA LEU A 391 -17.96 7.99 8.56
C LEU A 391 -18.44 8.68 9.82
N GLY A 392 -17.52 9.28 10.57
CA GLY A 392 -17.80 10.10 11.74
C GLY A 392 -17.61 11.59 11.46
N VAL A 393 -18.54 12.42 11.91
CA VAL A 393 -18.41 13.87 11.91
C VAL A 393 -17.97 14.35 13.30
N VAL A 394 -16.86 15.07 13.33
CA VAL A 394 -16.32 15.75 14.50
C VAL A 394 -16.53 17.25 14.31
N ARG A 395 -17.02 17.94 15.33
CA ARG A 395 -17.22 19.39 15.27
C ARG A 395 -16.08 20.10 15.98
N ALA A 396 -15.48 21.07 15.31
CA ALA A 396 -14.40 21.91 15.86
C ALA A 396 -14.76 23.39 15.76
N ALA A 397 -14.32 24.21 16.71
CA ALA A 397 -14.58 25.65 16.69
C ALA A 397 -13.64 26.41 15.75
N SER A 398 -12.45 25.83 15.43
CA SER A 398 -11.42 26.50 14.63
C SER A 398 -10.48 25.53 13.93
N LEU A 399 -9.76 26.01 12.90
CA LEU A 399 -8.71 25.24 12.23
C LEU A 399 -7.58 24.82 13.20
N PRO A 400 -7.07 25.67 14.11
CA PRO A 400 -6.08 25.24 15.10
C PRO A 400 -6.55 24.06 15.97
N GLU A 401 -7.82 24.04 16.39
CA GLU A 401 -8.39 22.94 17.16
C GLU A 401 -8.45 21.66 16.32
N ALA A 402 -8.90 21.73 15.06
CA ALA A 402 -8.92 20.60 14.15
C ALA A 402 -7.51 20.03 13.92
N MET A 403 -6.51 20.91 13.75
CA MET A 403 -5.10 20.49 13.61
C MET A 403 -4.59 19.81 14.88
N ALA A 404 -4.90 20.35 16.06
CA ALA A 404 -4.48 19.75 17.33
C ALA A 404 -5.05 18.35 17.53
N MET A 405 -6.30 18.09 17.13
CA MET A 405 -6.92 16.75 17.15
C MET A 405 -6.16 15.76 16.27
N ILE A 406 -5.78 16.17 15.05
CA ILE A 406 -5.02 15.33 14.11
C ILE A 406 -3.61 15.08 14.63
N ASP A 407 -2.95 16.10 15.15
CA ASP A 407 -1.57 16.00 15.65
C ASP A 407 -1.48 15.13 16.91
N ALA A 408 -2.51 15.12 17.75
CA ALA A 408 -2.58 14.27 18.94
C ALA A 408 -2.87 12.80 18.63
N HIS A 409 -3.35 12.47 17.42
CA HIS A 409 -3.68 11.09 17.04
C HIS A 409 -2.41 10.25 16.86
N GLU A 410 -2.47 8.94 17.24
CA GLU A 410 -1.33 8.02 17.11
C GLU A 410 -0.92 7.73 15.67
N TYR A 411 -1.83 7.88 14.70
CA TYR A 411 -1.59 7.70 13.27
C TYR A 411 -1.34 9.02 12.56
N GLY A 412 -0.54 8.97 11.51
CA GLY A 412 -0.21 10.12 10.67
C GLY A 412 -0.02 9.72 9.20
N ASN A 413 -0.93 8.89 8.65
CA ASN A 413 -0.79 8.41 7.28
C ASN A 413 -1.20 9.49 6.27
N GLY A 414 -2.46 9.95 6.31
CA GLY A 414 -2.98 10.94 5.40
C GLY A 414 -3.97 11.90 6.06
N THR A 415 -4.13 13.10 5.47
CA THR A 415 -5.15 14.09 5.85
C THR A 415 -5.48 14.96 4.65
N CYS A 416 -6.63 15.64 4.69
CA CYS A 416 -6.96 16.64 3.68
C CYS A 416 -7.66 17.85 4.31
N LEU A 417 -7.54 18.99 3.65
CA LEU A 417 -8.22 20.23 3.99
C LEU A 417 -9.03 20.71 2.80
N PHE A 418 -10.31 21.01 3.03
CA PHE A 418 -11.20 21.66 2.07
C PHE A 418 -11.37 23.14 2.44
N THR A 419 -10.94 24.05 1.59
CA THR A 419 -10.99 25.49 1.79
C THR A 419 -10.78 26.23 0.46
N ARG A 420 -11.19 27.48 0.38
CA ARG A 420 -10.81 28.44 -0.68
C ARG A 420 -9.76 29.45 -0.20
N ASP A 421 -9.37 29.37 1.07
CA ASP A 421 -8.35 30.25 1.68
C ASP A 421 -6.94 29.65 1.49
N GLY A 422 -6.12 30.33 0.68
CA GLY A 422 -4.75 29.91 0.41
C GLY A 422 -3.82 30.06 1.62
N GLU A 423 -4.07 30.99 2.54
CA GLU A 423 -3.28 31.14 3.76
C GLU A 423 -3.54 29.96 4.72
N ALA A 424 -4.81 29.62 4.94
CA ALA A 424 -5.20 28.46 5.74
C ALA A 424 -4.62 27.15 5.15
N ALA A 425 -4.68 26.98 3.82
CA ALA A 425 -4.12 25.82 3.13
C ALA A 425 -2.61 25.70 3.32
N ARG A 426 -1.87 26.82 3.18
CA ARG A 426 -0.42 26.87 3.40
C ARG A 426 -0.07 26.61 4.87
N HIS A 427 -0.78 27.22 5.79
CA HIS A 427 -0.58 27.02 7.23
C HIS A 427 -0.77 25.54 7.60
N PHE A 428 -1.88 24.93 7.15
CA PHE A 428 -2.19 23.52 7.39
C PHE A 428 -1.09 22.60 6.83
N SER A 429 -0.81 22.69 5.52
CA SER A 429 0.12 21.79 4.86
C SER A 429 1.56 21.88 5.38
N SER A 430 1.98 23.03 5.90
CA SER A 430 3.34 23.22 6.41
C SER A 430 3.53 22.79 7.87
N ARG A 431 2.46 22.54 8.62
CA ARG A 431 2.56 22.32 10.08
C ARG A 431 1.97 21.00 10.56
N ILE A 432 1.00 20.43 9.83
CA ILE A 432 0.34 19.21 10.25
C ILE A 432 1.32 18.02 10.28
N GLN A 433 1.25 17.20 11.34
CA GLN A 433 2.16 16.07 11.58
C GLN A 433 1.66 14.77 10.92
N VAL A 434 1.54 14.80 9.58
CA VAL A 434 1.02 13.70 8.76
C VAL A 434 1.87 13.56 7.50
N GLY A 435 2.08 12.34 7.03
CA GLY A 435 2.98 12.04 5.90
C GLY A 435 2.44 12.49 4.53
N MET A 436 1.12 12.46 4.31
CA MET A 436 0.49 12.80 3.04
C MET A 436 -0.66 13.79 3.26
N VAL A 437 -0.61 14.93 2.56
CA VAL A 437 -1.55 16.03 2.76
C VAL A 437 -2.23 16.41 1.45
N GLY A 438 -3.56 16.44 1.43
CA GLY A 438 -4.37 16.94 0.31
C GLY A 438 -4.94 18.33 0.60
N ILE A 439 -4.92 19.21 -0.39
CA ILE A 439 -5.69 20.45 -0.38
C ILE A 439 -6.76 20.35 -1.46
N ASN A 440 -8.02 20.33 -1.02
CA ASN A 440 -9.19 20.05 -1.88
C ASN A 440 -9.12 18.70 -2.64
N VAL A 441 -8.33 17.77 -2.11
CA VAL A 441 -8.19 16.39 -2.60
C VAL A 441 -8.34 15.45 -1.42
N ALA A 442 -9.44 14.69 -1.37
CA ALA A 442 -9.76 13.82 -0.23
C ALA A 442 -8.77 12.65 -0.07
N LEU A 443 -8.31 12.08 -1.17
CA LEU A 443 -7.38 10.94 -1.19
C LEU A 443 -6.04 11.38 -1.78
N PRO A 444 -5.13 11.98 -1.01
CA PRO A 444 -3.85 12.49 -1.50
C PRO A 444 -2.82 11.35 -1.74
N VAL A 445 -3.21 10.31 -2.47
CA VAL A 445 -2.31 9.22 -2.84
C VAL A 445 -1.30 9.74 -3.87
N PRO A 446 0.00 9.74 -3.57
CA PRO A 446 1.00 10.29 -4.48
C PRO A 446 1.06 9.49 -5.79
N VAL A 447 1.41 10.17 -6.88
CA VAL A 447 1.77 9.52 -8.16
C VAL A 447 3.11 8.77 -8.01
N ALA A 448 3.40 7.82 -8.89
CA ALA A 448 4.49 6.85 -8.72
C ALA A 448 5.90 7.45 -8.57
N TYR A 449 6.14 8.68 -9.00
CA TYR A 449 7.43 9.38 -8.83
C TYR A 449 7.52 10.24 -7.57
N HIS A 450 6.48 10.21 -6.70
CA HIS A 450 6.51 10.69 -5.32
C HIS A 450 6.25 9.53 -4.37
N SER A 451 6.88 9.53 -3.19
CA SER A 451 6.82 8.40 -2.28
C SER A 451 5.51 8.38 -1.45
N PHE A 452 4.98 7.19 -1.21
CA PHE A 452 3.84 6.92 -0.34
C PHE A 452 4.33 6.50 1.03
N GLY A 453 3.93 7.21 2.08
CA GLY A 453 4.28 6.81 3.44
C GLY A 453 3.67 7.73 4.48
N GLY A 454 3.41 7.14 5.66
CA GLY A 454 2.89 7.82 6.82
C GLY A 454 3.99 8.29 7.77
N TRP A 455 3.58 9.03 8.78
CA TRP A 455 4.37 9.36 9.96
C TRP A 455 3.81 8.62 11.18
N LYS A 456 4.43 8.78 12.33
CA LYS A 456 4.01 8.17 13.60
C LYS A 456 3.85 6.64 13.45
N ARG A 457 2.80 6.04 14.01
CA ARG A 457 2.57 4.58 13.94
C ARG A 457 1.99 4.09 12.60
N SER A 458 1.83 4.98 11.62
CA SER A 458 1.45 4.58 10.25
C SER A 458 2.64 4.10 9.42
N LEU A 459 3.89 4.32 9.85
CA LEU A 459 5.09 3.81 9.22
C LEU A 459 6.15 3.45 10.27
N PHE A 460 6.65 2.22 10.21
CA PHE A 460 7.83 1.76 10.93
C PHE A 460 8.99 1.61 9.92
N GLY A 461 10.07 2.30 10.16
CA GLY A 461 11.18 2.51 9.23
C GLY A 461 11.22 3.95 8.74
N ASP A 462 12.25 4.29 7.95
CA ASP A 462 12.54 5.66 7.54
C ASP A 462 12.09 5.94 6.09
N LEU A 463 12.26 4.97 5.18
CA LEU A 463 11.97 5.14 3.77
C LEU A 463 10.52 4.79 3.43
N HIS A 464 9.90 5.63 2.64
CA HIS A 464 8.54 5.45 2.14
C HIS A 464 8.47 4.37 1.03
N ALA A 465 7.26 3.86 0.74
CA ALA A 465 7.03 2.96 -0.39
C ALA A 465 7.10 3.71 -1.71
N TYR A 466 7.46 3.04 -2.77
CA TYR A 466 7.67 3.46 -4.14
C TYR A 466 8.36 4.85 -4.32
N GLY A 467 8.40 5.39 -5.54
CA GLY A 467 9.09 6.63 -5.84
C GLY A 467 10.61 6.56 -5.60
N PRO A 468 11.28 7.70 -5.40
CA PRO A 468 12.72 7.77 -5.14
C PRO A 468 13.16 6.99 -3.91
N ASP A 469 12.31 6.89 -2.88
CA ASP A 469 12.62 6.16 -1.66
C ASP A 469 12.69 4.65 -1.89
N ALA A 470 11.92 4.10 -2.84
CA ALA A 470 12.04 2.70 -3.21
C ALA A 470 13.41 2.35 -3.78
N VAL A 471 14.01 3.25 -4.59
CA VAL A 471 15.38 3.06 -5.09
C VAL A 471 16.37 3.00 -3.93
N ARG A 472 16.24 3.92 -2.97
CA ARG A 472 17.08 3.96 -1.76
C ARG A 472 16.85 2.73 -0.89
N PHE A 473 15.60 2.29 -0.75
CA PHE A 473 15.24 1.13 0.05
C PHE A 473 15.81 -0.18 -0.51
N TYR A 474 15.78 -0.38 -1.83
CA TYR A 474 16.22 -1.61 -2.49
C TYR A 474 17.67 -1.60 -2.94
N THR A 475 18.42 -0.54 -2.66
CA THR A 475 19.85 -0.45 -3.01
C THR A 475 20.72 -0.05 -1.83
N LYS A 476 22.01 -0.27 -1.98
CA LYS A 476 23.05 0.27 -1.10
C LYS A 476 24.06 1.07 -1.92
N ARG A 477 24.47 2.20 -1.38
CA ARG A 477 25.47 3.05 -2.02
C ARG A 477 26.88 2.51 -1.73
N LYS A 478 27.70 2.41 -2.76
CA LYS A 478 29.13 2.15 -2.67
C LYS A 478 29.86 3.39 -3.14
N THR A 479 30.82 3.85 -2.37
CA THR A 479 31.73 4.93 -2.80
C THR A 479 33.08 4.32 -3.19
N VAL A 480 33.60 4.71 -4.36
CA VAL A 480 34.88 4.30 -4.87
C VAL A 480 35.78 5.53 -4.95
N THR A 481 36.98 5.44 -4.38
CA THR A 481 38.02 6.47 -4.49
C THR A 481 39.16 5.85 -5.27
N GLN A 482 39.55 6.49 -6.35
CA GLN A 482 40.53 5.97 -7.31
C GLN A 482 41.65 6.94 -7.50
N ARG A 483 42.87 6.41 -7.54
CA ARG A 483 44.06 7.11 -8.00
C ARG A 483 44.86 6.20 -8.96
N TRP A 484 45.20 6.72 -10.12
CA TRP A 484 46.12 6.03 -11.01
C TRP A 484 47.55 6.57 -10.79
N PRO A 485 48.54 5.71 -10.49
CA PRO A 485 49.93 6.16 -10.33
C PRO A 485 50.47 6.65 -11.67
N ALA A 486 51.14 7.80 -11.66
CA ALA A 486 51.90 8.25 -12.81
C ALA A 486 53.20 7.43 -12.94
N SER A 487 53.65 7.18 -14.20
CA SER A 487 54.88 6.47 -14.47
C SER A 487 56.07 7.21 -13.83
N GLY A 488 56.81 6.53 -12.96
CA GLY A 488 58.01 7.11 -12.29
C GLY A 488 57.73 7.72 -10.90
N ASP A 489 56.53 7.67 -10.38
CA ASP A 489 56.18 8.24 -9.08
C ASP A 489 56.51 7.25 -7.94
N ALA A 490 57.75 7.24 -7.46
CA ALA A 490 58.14 6.57 -6.22
C ALA A 490 57.65 7.40 -5.02
N ARG A 491 56.37 7.23 -4.65
CA ARG A 491 55.81 7.97 -3.51
C ARG A 491 56.25 7.36 -2.18
N ARG A 492 56.75 8.19 -1.27
CA ARG A 492 56.96 7.82 0.13
C ARG A 492 55.61 7.52 0.78
N ALA A 493 55.61 6.62 1.76
CA ALA A 493 54.41 6.36 2.56
C ALA A 493 53.89 7.68 3.16
N SER A 494 52.62 7.99 2.92
CA SER A 494 51.93 9.12 3.53
C SER A 494 50.99 8.59 4.61
N PHE A 495 51.11 9.14 5.81
CA PHE A 495 50.24 8.83 6.96
C PHE A 495 49.10 9.84 7.13
N SER A 496 48.96 10.76 6.17
CA SER A 496 47.85 11.73 6.14
C SER A 496 46.79 11.34 5.12
N PHE A 497 45.54 11.71 5.40
CA PHE A 497 44.45 11.53 4.43
C PHE A 497 44.71 12.39 3.18
N PRO A 498 44.33 11.91 1.97
CA PRO A 498 44.36 12.74 0.77
C PRO A 498 43.42 13.95 0.99
N SER A 499 43.94 15.14 0.88
CA SER A 499 43.21 16.40 1.00
C SER A 499 43.45 17.27 -0.22
N GLY A 500 42.54 18.19 -0.53
CA GLY A 500 42.70 19.18 -1.59
C GLY A 500 43.75 20.27 -1.27
N GLN A 501 44.39 20.20 -0.10
CA GLN A 501 45.51 21.10 0.32
C GLN A 501 46.81 20.31 0.25
N GLY A 502 47.46 20.33 -0.90
CA GLY A 502 48.76 19.69 -1.08
C GLY A 502 49.37 20.04 -2.39
#